data_a55010b99e784a039d9819c40be7b02c
#
_entry.id   a55010b99e784a039d9819c40be7b02c
#
_cell.length_a   1.000
_cell.length_b   1.000
_cell.length_c   1.000
_cell.angle_alpha   90.00
_cell.angle_beta   90.00
_cell.angle_gamma   90.00
#
_symmetry.space_group_name_H-M   'P 1'
#
loop_
_entity.id
_entity.type
_entity.pdbx_description
1 polymer ?
#
loop_
_entity_poly.entity_id
_entity_poly.type
_entity_poly.pdbx_seq_one_letter_code
_entity_poly.pdbx_strand_id
1 'polypeptide(L)'
;NFMLNRFAEKPFAKSPFWLDQKAASRCAEELLESFDVRAAGINVPVGTLSGGNQQKVVVGRELSIPLKLLIAAQPTRGVDIASAASIQSKIMDAAEHGTGVLLISSDLDELIHTSDRIMVMSRGKIVDILEAKNATKERLGQLMLGVSQET
;
A
#
# COMPACT_ATOMS: atom_id res chain seq x y z
N ASN A 1 10.97 2.41 -12.89
CA ASN A 1 10.20 1.68 -11.88
C ASN A 1 8.69 1.71 -12.15
N PHE A 2 8.08 2.86 -12.44
CA PHE A 2 6.61 2.97 -12.65
C PHE A 2 6.04 2.13 -13.78
N MET A 3 6.85 1.77 -14.77
CA MET A 3 6.41 0.97 -15.93
C MET A 3 6.72 -0.52 -15.80
N LEU A 4 7.28 -1.00 -14.69
CA LEU A 4 7.82 -2.35 -14.58
C LEU A 4 6.84 -3.45 -14.99
N ASN A 5 5.55 -3.26 -14.72
CA ASN A 5 4.50 -4.24 -15.06
C ASN A 5 3.63 -3.80 -16.26
N ARG A 6 3.91 -2.64 -16.87
CA ARG A 6 3.03 -2.00 -17.87
C ARG A 6 3.74 -1.55 -19.15
N PHE A 7 5.02 -1.84 -19.30
CA PHE A 7 5.82 -1.36 -20.44
C PHE A 7 5.27 -1.81 -21.81
N ALA A 8 4.51 -2.92 -21.86
CA ALA A 8 3.89 -3.45 -23.08
C ALA A 8 2.47 -2.89 -23.33
N GLU A 9 1.91 -2.10 -22.41
CA GLU A 9 0.55 -1.59 -22.49
C GLU A 9 0.51 -0.14 -23.00
N LYS A 10 -0.64 0.25 -23.59
CA LYS A 10 -0.89 1.68 -23.85
C LYS A 10 -1.07 2.43 -22.53
N PRO A 11 -0.60 3.69 -22.42
CA PRO A 11 -0.01 4.52 -23.47
C PRO A 11 1.50 4.36 -23.67
N PHE A 12 2.16 3.45 -22.96
CA PHE A 12 3.63 3.32 -22.92
C PHE A 12 4.20 2.63 -24.16
N ALA A 13 3.48 1.67 -24.76
CA ALA A 13 3.90 0.99 -25.98
C ALA A 13 3.28 1.66 -27.21
N LYS A 14 4.09 2.17 -28.12
CA LYS A 14 3.68 2.59 -29.48
C LYS A 14 3.58 1.40 -30.43
N SER A 15 4.39 0.37 -30.20
CA SER A 15 4.41 -0.91 -30.91
C SER A 15 5.08 -1.95 -29.99
N PRO A 16 5.10 -3.25 -30.33
CA PRO A 16 5.75 -4.27 -29.51
C PRO A 16 7.25 -4.01 -29.25
N PHE A 17 7.88 -3.15 -30.05
CA PHE A 17 9.31 -2.88 -29.99
C PHE A 17 9.66 -1.41 -29.62
N TRP A 18 8.68 -0.51 -29.50
CA TRP A 18 8.94 0.92 -29.27
C TRP A 18 8.17 1.46 -28.08
N LEU A 19 8.95 1.93 -27.10
CA LEU A 19 8.43 2.59 -25.89
C LEU A 19 8.16 4.07 -26.16
N ASP A 20 7.00 4.59 -25.70
CA ASP A 20 6.74 6.03 -25.69
C ASP A 20 7.37 6.67 -24.45
N GLN A 21 8.62 7.13 -24.59
CA GLN A 21 9.32 7.79 -23.49
C GLN A 21 8.61 9.06 -22.99
N LYS A 22 7.93 9.80 -23.87
CA LYS A 22 7.19 11.01 -23.47
C LYS A 22 5.95 10.67 -22.62
N ALA A 23 5.23 9.63 -22.99
CA ALA A 23 4.11 9.14 -22.19
C ALA A 23 4.60 8.60 -20.84
N ALA A 24 5.71 7.87 -20.83
CA ALA A 24 6.35 7.36 -19.63
C ALA A 24 6.81 8.47 -18.68
N SER A 25 7.43 9.52 -19.20
CA SER A 25 7.88 10.67 -18.41
C SER A 25 6.70 11.40 -17.78
N ARG A 26 5.66 11.69 -18.55
CA ARG A 26 4.43 12.35 -18.02
C ARG A 26 3.79 11.53 -16.90
N CYS A 27 3.61 10.23 -17.11
CA CYS A 27 3.05 9.36 -16.09
C CYS A 27 3.92 9.32 -14.83
N ALA A 28 5.24 9.34 -14.96
CA ALA A 28 6.14 9.39 -13.83
C ALA A 28 6.03 10.72 -13.06
N GLU A 29 5.93 11.86 -13.76
CA GLU A 29 5.74 13.18 -13.15
C GLU A 29 4.41 13.25 -12.39
N GLU A 30 3.30 12.85 -13.03
CA GLU A 30 1.97 12.79 -12.42
C GLU A 30 1.96 11.93 -11.15
N LEU A 31 2.70 10.82 -11.16
CA LEU A 31 2.75 9.90 -10.03
C LEU A 31 3.63 10.46 -8.89
N LEU A 32 4.77 11.10 -9.21
CA LEU A 32 5.58 11.79 -8.19
C LEU A 32 4.75 12.85 -7.47
N GLU A 33 3.95 13.62 -8.22
CA GLU A 33 3.09 14.67 -7.67
C GLU A 33 1.94 14.08 -6.84
N SER A 34 1.17 13.14 -7.42
CA SER A 34 -0.03 12.58 -6.77
C SER A 34 0.26 11.79 -5.48
N PHE A 35 1.48 11.22 -5.36
CA PHE A 35 1.91 10.49 -4.17
C PHE A 35 2.89 11.29 -3.30
N ASP A 36 3.07 12.59 -3.58
CA ASP A 36 4.02 13.45 -2.85
C ASP A 36 5.40 12.79 -2.70
N VAL A 37 5.95 12.27 -3.79
CA VAL A 37 7.29 11.66 -3.79
C VAL A 37 8.34 12.75 -3.98
N ARG A 38 9.16 12.96 -2.98
CA ARG A 38 10.24 13.95 -3.03
C ARG A 38 11.46 13.37 -3.73
N ALA A 39 11.61 13.71 -5.01
CA ALA A 39 12.74 13.33 -5.85
C ALA A 39 13.25 14.56 -6.63
N ALA A 40 14.53 14.59 -6.94
CA ALA A 40 15.12 15.68 -7.75
C ALA A 40 14.70 15.61 -9.24
N GLY A 41 13.89 14.62 -9.61
CA GLY A 41 13.33 14.43 -10.95
C GLY A 41 13.04 12.96 -11.25
N ILE A 42 12.38 12.71 -12.37
CA ILE A 42 11.94 11.36 -12.79
C ILE A 42 13.07 10.38 -13.12
N ASN A 43 14.26 10.90 -13.40
CA ASN A 43 15.42 10.09 -13.78
C ASN A 43 16.29 9.67 -12.58
N VAL A 44 15.93 10.10 -11.37
CA VAL A 44 16.66 9.73 -10.15
C VAL A 44 16.46 8.23 -9.86
N PRO A 45 17.53 7.47 -9.60
CA PRO A 45 17.40 6.07 -9.19
C PRO A 45 16.59 5.96 -7.89
N VAL A 46 15.54 5.13 -7.86
CA VAL A 46 14.66 4.98 -6.69
C VAL A 46 15.45 4.60 -5.43
N GLY A 47 16.51 3.80 -5.56
CA GLY A 47 17.36 3.42 -4.43
C GLY A 47 18.10 4.57 -3.73
N THR A 48 18.15 5.77 -4.33
CA THR A 48 18.75 6.96 -3.69
C THR A 48 17.74 7.80 -2.91
N LEU A 49 16.46 7.48 -3.00
CA LEU A 49 15.40 8.15 -2.24
C LEU A 49 15.38 7.65 -0.80
N SER A 50 14.79 8.46 0.10
CA SER A 50 14.49 7.99 1.46
C SER A 50 13.52 6.80 1.45
N GLY A 51 13.54 5.95 2.49
CA GLY A 51 12.67 4.79 2.59
C GLY A 51 11.18 5.13 2.39
N GLY A 52 10.71 6.21 2.97
CA GLY A 52 9.34 6.70 2.79
C GLY A 52 9.03 7.06 1.33
N ASN A 53 9.94 7.74 0.63
CA ASN A 53 9.74 8.05 -0.78
C ASN A 53 9.84 6.81 -1.68
N GLN A 54 10.71 5.86 -1.36
CA GLN A 54 10.75 4.57 -2.06
C GLN A 54 9.42 3.83 -1.93
N GLN A 55 8.86 3.80 -0.71
CA GLN A 55 7.59 3.13 -0.44
C GLN A 55 6.42 3.83 -1.15
N LYS A 56 6.38 5.17 -1.16
CA LYS A 56 5.41 5.94 -1.95
C LYS A 56 5.48 5.63 -3.44
N VAL A 57 6.69 5.44 -3.99
CA VAL A 57 6.88 5.00 -5.39
C VAL A 57 6.26 3.62 -5.63
N VAL A 58 6.48 2.66 -4.71
CA VAL A 58 5.93 1.31 -4.83
C VAL A 58 4.39 1.35 -4.77
N VAL A 59 3.83 2.00 -3.75
CA VAL A 59 2.37 2.11 -3.59
C VAL A 59 1.75 2.85 -4.77
N GLY A 60 2.37 3.96 -5.20
CA GLY A 60 1.91 4.72 -6.36
C GLY A 60 1.90 3.93 -7.64
N ARG A 61 2.91 3.10 -7.87
CA ARG A 61 2.95 2.20 -9.02
C ARG A 61 1.77 1.21 -9.00
N GLU A 62 1.53 0.55 -7.87
CA GLU A 62 0.46 -0.43 -7.76
C GLU A 62 -0.94 0.22 -7.88
N LEU A 63 -1.15 1.39 -7.25
CA LEU A 63 -2.41 2.11 -7.29
C LEU A 63 -2.62 2.94 -8.58
N SER A 64 -1.64 3.02 -9.47
CA SER A 64 -1.78 3.75 -10.75
C SER A 64 -2.65 3.04 -11.79
N ILE A 65 -3.16 1.87 -11.48
CA ILE A 65 -4.09 1.10 -12.32
C ILE A 65 -5.36 0.78 -11.55
N PRO A 66 -6.51 0.65 -12.24
CA PRO A 66 -7.73 0.16 -11.59
C PRO A 66 -7.52 -1.25 -11.04
N LEU A 67 -7.65 -1.40 -9.72
CA LEU A 67 -7.51 -2.67 -9.03
C LEU A 67 -8.86 -3.17 -8.53
N LYS A 68 -9.09 -4.48 -8.63
CA LYS A 68 -10.19 -5.12 -7.91
C LYS A 68 -9.79 -5.54 -6.50
N LEU A 69 -8.53 -5.87 -6.31
CA LEU A 69 -7.96 -6.29 -5.03
C LEU A 69 -6.52 -5.76 -4.91
N LEU A 70 -6.23 -5.13 -3.79
CA LEU A 70 -4.89 -4.74 -3.35
C LEU A 70 -4.49 -5.62 -2.15
N ILE A 71 -3.34 -6.27 -2.22
CA ILE A 71 -2.72 -6.94 -1.07
C ILE A 71 -1.54 -6.09 -0.62
N ALA A 72 -1.69 -5.40 0.52
CA ALA A 72 -0.68 -4.52 1.09
C ALA A 72 -0.05 -5.17 2.33
N ALA A 73 1.16 -5.69 2.17
CA ALA A 73 1.90 -6.33 3.27
C ALA A 73 2.93 -5.35 3.84
N GLN A 74 2.73 -4.95 5.10
CA GLN A 74 3.60 -4.02 5.84
C GLN A 74 3.87 -2.70 5.07
N PRO A 75 2.84 -2.01 4.53
CA PRO A 75 3.04 -0.90 3.59
C PRO A 75 3.74 0.31 4.22
N THR A 76 3.67 0.47 5.52
CA THR A 76 4.25 1.60 6.27
C THR A 76 5.51 1.24 7.06
N ARG A 77 6.01 0.00 6.91
CA ARG A 77 7.15 -0.46 7.68
C ARG A 77 8.43 0.32 7.34
N GLY A 78 9.07 0.89 8.36
CA GLY A 78 10.37 1.54 8.21
C GLY A 78 10.31 2.92 7.53
N VAL A 79 9.14 3.53 7.47
CA VAL A 79 8.96 4.89 6.97
C VAL A 79 8.66 5.86 8.14
N ASP A 80 8.86 7.15 7.89
CA ASP A 80 8.48 8.18 8.87
C ASP A 80 6.95 8.35 8.98
N ILE A 81 6.50 8.97 10.07
CA ILE A 81 5.08 9.12 10.40
C ILE A 81 4.30 9.84 9.27
N ALA A 82 4.87 10.88 8.66
CA ALA A 82 4.20 11.62 7.61
C ALA A 82 4.04 10.78 6.34
N SER A 83 5.07 10.02 5.98
CA SER A 83 5.01 9.07 4.85
C SER A 83 4.03 7.95 5.12
N ALA A 84 3.97 7.41 6.35
CA ALA A 84 3.01 6.39 6.74
C ALA A 84 1.57 6.89 6.59
N ALA A 85 1.26 8.06 7.13
CA ALA A 85 -0.08 8.68 7.00
C ALA A 85 -0.48 8.90 5.53
N SER A 86 0.47 9.37 4.70
CA SER A 86 0.23 9.55 3.26
C SER A 86 -0.08 8.24 2.54
N ILE A 87 0.66 7.16 2.85
CA ILE A 87 0.45 5.83 2.27
C ILE A 87 -0.91 5.27 2.70
N GLN A 88 -1.24 5.35 3.99
CA GLN A 88 -2.52 4.90 4.54
C GLN A 88 -3.69 5.61 3.87
N SER A 89 -3.63 6.95 3.74
CA SER A 89 -4.66 7.73 3.03
C SER A 89 -4.88 7.22 1.61
N LYS A 90 -3.82 6.95 0.85
CA LYS A 90 -3.94 6.45 -0.53
C LYS A 90 -4.54 5.05 -0.62
N ILE A 91 -4.25 4.18 0.35
CA ILE A 91 -4.85 2.84 0.45
C ILE A 91 -6.34 2.95 0.78
N MET A 92 -6.70 3.83 1.71
CA MET A 92 -8.11 4.09 2.08
C MET A 92 -8.88 4.71 0.91
N ASP A 93 -8.31 5.70 0.22
CA ASP A 93 -8.91 6.28 -0.99
C ASP A 93 -9.21 5.21 -2.05
N ALA A 94 -8.30 4.26 -2.25
CA ALA A 94 -8.53 3.15 -3.19
C ALA A 94 -9.68 2.24 -2.75
N ALA A 95 -9.80 1.96 -1.46
CA ALA A 95 -10.90 1.17 -0.89
C ALA A 95 -12.25 1.88 -1.07
N GLU A 96 -12.33 3.20 -0.80
CA GLU A 96 -13.52 4.02 -1.00
C GLU A 96 -13.98 4.04 -2.46
N HIS A 97 -13.03 3.90 -3.41
CA HIS A 97 -13.32 3.80 -4.84
C HIS A 97 -13.60 2.36 -5.32
N GLY A 98 -13.82 1.43 -4.39
CA GLY A 98 -14.28 0.08 -4.68
C GLY A 98 -13.20 -0.98 -4.89
N THR A 99 -11.93 -0.67 -4.58
CA THR A 99 -10.86 -1.67 -4.51
C THR A 99 -11.00 -2.47 -3.21
N GLY A 100 -11.11 -3.80 -3.28
CA GLY A 100 -10.96 -4.63 -2.08
C GLY A 100 -9.53 -4.53 -1.56
N VAL A 101 -9.33 -4.30 -0.25
CA VAL A 101 -7.99 -4.20 0.34
C VAL A 101 -7.77 -5.28 1.37
N LEU A 102 -6.70 -6.06 1.23
CA LEU A 102 -6.17 -6.94 2.27
C LEU A 102 -4.90 -6.30 2.83
N LEU A 103 -5.04 -5.64 3.98
CA LEU A 103 -3.92 -5.04 4.69
C LEU A 103 -3.34 -6.05 5.68
N ILE A 104 -2.04 -6.29 5.60
CA ILE A 104 -1.29 -7.13 6.54
C ILE A 104 -0.30 -6.23 7.25
N SER A 105 -0.44 -6.06 8.55
CA SER A 105 0.42 -5.20 9.35
C SER A 105 0.68 -5.80 10.73
N SER A 106 1.83 -5.48 11.31
CA SER A 106 2.15 -5.69 12.71
C SER A 106 1.85 -4.47 13.58
N ASP A 107 1.51 -3.35 12.97
CA ASP A 107 1.10 -2.12 13.66
C ASP A 107 -0.42 -2.17 13.93
N LEU A 108 -0.78 -2.34 15.20
CA LEU A 108 -2.17 -2.45 15.61
C LEU A 108 -2.93 -1.13 15.45
N ASP A 109 -2.25 0.02 15.58
CA ASP A 109 -2.86 1.33 15.34
C ASP A 109 -3.24 1.47 13.86
N GLU A 110 -2.32 1.10 12.97
CA GLU A 110 -2.60 1.07 11.53
C GLU A 110 -3.86 0.24 11.25
N LEU A 111 -3.92 -1.01 11.74
CA LEU A 111 -5.06 -1.90 11.49
C LEU A 111 -6.37 -1.35 12.05
N ILE A 112 -6.38 -0.84 13.29
CA ILE A 112 -7.60 -0.32 13.93
C ILE A 112 -8.13 0.92 13.20
N HIS A 113 -7.24 1.79 12.70
CA HIS A 113 -7.65 3.06 12.08
C HIS A 113 -7.99 2.95 10.59
N THR A 114 -7.46 1.93 9.88
CA THR A 114 -7.59 1.85 8.43
C THR A 114 -8.47 0.71 7.93
N SER A 115 -8.87 -0.22 8.81
CA SER A 115 -9.64 -1.41 8.40
C SER A 115 -11.09 -1.36 8.84
N ASP A 116 -11.98 -1.98 8.08
CA ASP A 116 -13.36 -2.23 8.51
C ASP A 116 -13.42 -3.45 9.44
N ARG A 117 -12.63 -4.47 9.13
CA ARG A 117 -12.57 -5.75 9.85
C ARG A 117 -11.14 -6.18 10.04
N ILE A 118 -10.83 -6.76 11.20
CA ILE A 118 -9.50 -7.25 11.55
C ILE A 118 -9.57 -8.76 11.77
N MET A 119 -8.82 -9.50 10.96
CA MET A 119 -8.63 -10.93 11.11
C MET A 119 -7.36 -11.19 11.91
N VAL A 120 -7.48 -11.88 13.03
CA VAL A 120 -6.33 -12.25 13.88
C VAL A 120 -5.91 -13.68 13.57
N MET A 121 -4.63 -13.84 13.26
CA MET A 121 -4.02 -15.16 13.01
C MET A 121 -3.03 -15.51 14.11
N SER A 122 -3.09 -16.75 14.58
CA SER A 122 -2.10 -17.31 15.49
C SER A 122 -1.80 -18.75 15.10
N ARG A 123 -0.53 -19.13 15.07
CA ARG A 123 -0.04 -20.47 14.76
C ARG A 123 -0.64 -21.07 13.47
N GLY A 124 -0.77 -20.24 12.43
CA GLY A 124 -1.30 -20.65 11.13
C GLY A 124 -2.82 -20.83 11.05
N LYS A 125 -3.55 -20.42 12.08
CA LYS A 125 -5.03 -20.48 12.12
C LYS A 125 -5.62 -19.08 12.33
N ILE A 126 -6.79 -18.85 11.76
CA ILE A 126 -7.62 -17.69 12.07
C ILE A 126 -8.22 -17.94 13.46
N VAL A 127 -7.93 -17.05 14.40
CA VAL A 127 -8.40 -17.15 15.80
C VAL A 127 -9.71 -16.41 15.96
N ASP A 128 -9.82 -15.21 15.33
CA ASP A 128 -11.02 -14.39 15.41
C ASP A 128 -11.07 -13.40 14.23
N ILE A 129 -12.27 -12.87 13.95
CA ILE A 129 -12.50 -11.79 13.00
C ILE A 129 -13.40 -10.76 13.69
N LEU A 130 -12.86 -9.57 13.91
CA LEU A 130 -13.51 -8.48 14.64
C LEU A 130 -13.86 -7.33 13.69
N GLU A 131 -14.96 -6.63 13.96
CA GLU A 131 -15.16 -5.29 13.42
C GLU A 131 -14.14 -4.34 14.04
N ALA A 132 -13.44 -3.54 13.23
CA ALA A 132 -12.35 -2.69 13.71
C ALA A 132 -12.80 -1.71 14.80
N LYS A 133 -14.04 -1.18 14.71
CA LYS A 133 -14.63 -0.30 15.72
C LYS A 133 -14.77 -0.92 17.12
N ASN A 134 -14.72 -2.25 17.21
CA ASN A 134 -14.84 -3.02 18.46
C ASN A 134 -13.47 -3.60 18.87
N ALA A 135 -12.42 -3.37 18.09
CA ALA A 135 -11.09 -3.86 18.36
C ALA A 135 -10.32 -2.91 19.29
N THR A 136 -9.64 -3.49 20.29
CA THR A 136 -8.66 -2.77 21.10
C THR A 136 -7.32 -3.47 21.01
N LYS A 137 -6.24 -2.73 21.26
CA LYS A 137 -4.88 -3.30 21.22
C LYS A 137 -4.74 -4.47 22.20
N GLU A 138 -5.35 -4.34 23.38
CA GLU A 138 -5.33 -5.38 24.41
C GLU A 138 -6.02 -6.65 23.91
N ARG A 139 -7.20 -6.50 23.29
CA ARG A 139 -7.97 -7.64 22.75
C ARG A 139 -7.22 -8.32 21.61
N LEU A 140 -6.69 -7.54 20.67
CA LEU A 140 -5.89 -8.08 19.56
C LEU A 140 -4.64 -8.79 20.08
N GLY A 141 -3.92 -8.21 21.04
CA GLY A 141 -2.75 -8.82 21.67
C GLY A 141 -3.06 -10.15 22.35
N GLN A 142 -4.17 -10.24 23.10
CA GLN A 142 -4.61 -11.49 23.72
C GLN A 142 -4.90 -12.58 22.69
N LEU A 143 -5.62 -12.25 21.62
CA LEU A 143 -5.92 -13.17 20.53
C LEU A 143 -4.66 -13.65 19.82
N MET A 144 -3.69 -12.75 19.55
CA MET A 144 -2.42 -13.10 18.93
C MET A 144 -1.60 -14.07 19.78
N LEU A 145 -1.67 -13.97 21.11
CA LEU A 145 -1.03 -14.90 22.05
C LEU A 145 -1.78 -16.23 22.19
N GLY A 146 -2.95 -16.36 21.59
CA GLY A 146 -3.77 -17.56 21.67
C GLY A 146 -4.49 -17.72 23.02
N VAL A 147 -4.63 -16.62 23.78
CA VAL A 147 -5.44 -16.58 25.00
C VAL A 147 -6.87 -16.37 24.57
N SER A 148 -7.59 -17.45 24.22
CA SER A 148 -9.05 -17.42 24.11
C SER A 148 -9.61 -17.24 25.52
N GLN A 149 -10.51 -16.27 25.70
CA GLN A 149 -11.35 -16.32 26.90
C GLN A 149 -12.26 -17.55 26.73
N GLU A 150 -11.94 -18.61 27.44
CA GLU A 150 -12.93 -19.66 27.72
C GLU A 150 -14.09 -18.97 28.46
N THR A 151 -15.22 -18.83 27.77
CA THR A 151 -16.51 -18.46 28.36
C THR A 151 -17.22 -19.74 28.80
#